data_bf5692475d135877f7b214d74ab8aec2
#
_entry.id   bf5692475d135877f7b214d74ab8aec2
#
_cell.length_a   1.000
_cell.length_b   1.000
_cell.length_c   1.000
_cell.angle_alpha   90.00
_cell.angle_beta   90.00
_cell.angle_gamma   90.00
#
_symmetry.space_group_name_H-M   'P 1'
#
loop_
_entity.id
_entity.type
_entity.pdbx_description
1 polymer ?
#
loop_
_entity_poly.entity_id
_entity_poly.type
_entity_poly.pdbx_seq_one_letter_code
_entity_poly.pdbx_strand_id
1 'polypeptide(L)'
;MKRSLQGAVAILAVGVAAPALAADYFGGDLRPAYPDTWQQPDDSIRFEYGVAYWYSWGGQNAGFGTPAPGPIDLSVRDQTHIGELHGKIEDLATQTYVAGRAGLGFHTSGTYDISPASSGNIGTGSRIGYAGADFGWLPLGTMTDGFAAGALIGYQYWKDAPDIGTGQYAVGGNPATLGDARDDLDIHALRLGVKGMAEFGMFDIQAEAAWIPYAHVSGALGGGAPDGFNFPGVGAPIYENAQTTLSGRGQGVMLEAMAGFHPTENLALRVGGRAWYLEGNLDAVFNGTAGGAALPTMTIPSTYASLFRYGLRAELTGKF
;
A
#
# COMPACT_ATOMS: atom_id res chain seq x y z
N MET A 1 -3.10 19.83 14.42
CA MET A 1 -4.00 18.67 14.42
C MET A 1 -3.18 17.37 14.38
N LYS A 2 -2.43 17.02 15.47
CA LYS A 2 -1.46 15.88 15.48
C LYS A 2 -1.82 14.78 16.52
N ARG A 3 -3.08 14.64 16.92
CA ARG A 3 -3.44 13.73 18.05
C ARG A 3 -4.52 12.68 17.77
N SER A 4 -5.01 12.51 16.53
CA SER A 4 -6.15 11.62 16.27
C SER A 4 -5.83 10.24 15.65
N LEU A 5 -4.59 9.98 15.22
CA LEU A 5 -4.23 8.69 14.60
C LEU A 5 -3.66 7.65 15.59
N GLN A 6 -3.18 8.08 16.75
CA GLN A 6 -2.62 7.15 17.75
C GLN A 6 -3.67 6.43 18.59
N GLY A 7 -4.93 6.88 18.58
CA GLY A 7 -6.03 6.28 19.34
C GLY A 7 -6.73 5.09 18.66
N ALA A 8 -6.68 5.01 17.34
CA ALA A 8 -7.45 3.99 16.60
C ALA A 8 -6.77 2.60 16.57
N VAL A 9 -5.45 2.54 16.71
CA VAL A 9 -4.70 1.26 16.68
C VAL A 9 -4.80 0.49 18.00
N ALA A 10 -5.00 1.19 19.12
CA ALA A 10 -5.06 0.55 20.44
C ALA A 10 -6.40 -0.15 20.75
N ILE A 11 -7.49 0.21 20.07
CA ILE A 11 -8.83 -0.33 20.36
C ILE A 11 -9.08 -1.68 19.65
N LEU A 12 -8.42 -1.96 18.53
CA LEU A 12 -8.58 -3.24 17.82
C LEU A 12 -7.84 -4.41 18.50
N ALA A 13 -6.83 -4.14 19.30
CA ALA A 13 -6.04 -5.19 19.95
C ALA A 13 -6.68 -5.77 21.22
N VAL A 14 -7.64 -5.09 21.84
CA VAL A 14 -8.25 -5.50 23.13
C VAL A 14 -9.51 -6.36 22.95
N GLY A 15 -10.16 -6.31 21.78
CA GLY A 15 -11.42 -7.03 21.55
C GLY A 15 -11.31 -8.53 21.24
N VAL A 16 -10.11 -9.04 20.94
CA VAL A 16 -9.92 -10.41 20.41
C VAL A 16 -9.43 -11.40 21.47
N ALA A 17 -8.98 -10.93 22.63
CA ALA A 17 -8.42 -11.82 23.67
C ALA A 17 -9.46 -12.39 24.67
N ALA A 18 -10.72 -11.95 24.63
CA ALA A 18 -11.69 -12.29 25.66
C ALA A 18 -12.40 -13.67 25.53
N PRO A 19 -12.59 -14.30 24.36
CA PRO A 19 -13.29 -15.59 24.32
C PRO A 19 -12.43 -16.81 24.64
N ALA A 20 -11.12 -16.74 24.52
CA ALA A 20 -10.25 -17.92 24.64
C ALA A 20 -9.96 -18.36 26.10
N LEU A 21 -10.22 -17.52 27.08
CA LEU A 21 -9.91 -17.83 28.49
C LEU A 21 -11.14 -18.30 29.31
N ALA A 22 -12.34 -18.32 28.73
CA ALA A 22 -13.55 -18.70 29.44
C ALA A 22 -13.91 -20.20 29.35
N ALA A 23 -13.22 -20.97 28.51
CA ALA A 23 -13.61 -22.36 28.23
C ALA A 23 -13.06 -23.41 29.22
N ASP A 24 -12.00 -23.09 29.99
CA ASP A 24 -11.25 -24.10 30.75
C ASP A 24 -11.48 -24.10 32.26
N TYR A 25 -12.45 -23.34 32.82
CA TYR A 25 -12.58 -23.20 34.27
C TYR A 25 -13.77 -23.88 34.91
N PHE A 26 -14.53 -24.71 34.20
CA PHE A 26 -15.56 -25.56 34.80
C PHE A 26 -15.31 -27.06 34.57
N GLY A 27 -14.32 -27.59 35.27
CA GLY A 27 -14.23 -29.04 35.49
C GLY A 27 -15.34 -29.49 36.42
N GLY A 28 -16.30 -30.26 35.91
CA GLY A 28 -17.35 -30.89 36.69
C GLY A 28 -18.53 -31.30 35.81
N ASP A 29 -18.84 -32.57 35.79
CA ASP A 29 -19.92 -33.29 35.13
C ASP A 29 -21.34 -32.70 35.40
N LEU A 30 -21.64 -31.56 34.83
CA LEU A 30 -23.00 -31.00 34.81
C LEU A 30 -23.47 -30.64 33.38
N ARG A 31 -23.03 -31.39 32.40
CA ARG A 31 -23.70 -31.35 31.10
C ARG A 31 -24.92 -32.26 31.16
N PRO A 32 -26.16 -31.74 31.10
CA PRO A 32 -27.29 -32.61 30.79
C PRO A 32 -26.91 -33.30 29.47
N ALA A 33 -27.12 -34.63 29.42
CA ALA A 33 -26.97 -35.40 28.19
C ALA A 33 -27.99 -34.82 27.19
N TYR A 34 -27.51 -33.90 26.35
CA TYR A 34 -28.23 -33.46 25.16
C TYR A 34 -28.31 -34.67 24.23
N PRO A 35 -29.47 -34.96 23.63
CA PRO A 35 -29.58 -35.99 22.61
C PRO A 35 -28.54 -35.75 21.53
N ASP A 36 -27.85 -36.79 21.07
CA ASP A 36 -26.85 -36.79 19.99
C ASP A 36 -27.37 -36.27 18.62
N THR A 37 -28.57 -35.70 18.59
CA THR A 37 -29.21 -35.12 17.40
C THR A 37 -28.94 -33.63 17.20
N TRP A 38 -28.24 -32.94 18.11
CA TRP A 38 -27.70 -31.62 17.85
C TRP A 38 -26.33 -31.79 17.20
N GLN A 39 -26.32 -32.23 15.93
CA GLN A 39 -25.19 -31.90 15.05
C GLN A 39 -25.17 -30.38 15.03
N GLN A 40 -24.12 -29.77 15.62
CA GLN A 40 -23.80 -28.38 15.29
C GLN A 40 -23.81 -28.33 13.77
N PRO A 41 -24.56 -27.40 13.14
CA PRO A 41 -24.36 -27.15 11.73
C PRO A 41 -22.86 -26.92 11.57
N ASP A 42 -22.19 -27.66 10.68
CA ASP A 42 -20.82 -27.40 10.34
C ASP A 42 -20.76 -25.91 10.08
N ASP A 43 -20.02 -25.18 10.94
CA ASP A 43 -19.94 -23.73 10.79
C ASP A 43 -19.36 -23.47 9.41
N SER A 44 -20.24 -23.05 8.50
CA SER A 44 -19.84 -22.77 7.10
C SER A 44 -18.92 -21.55 7.02
N ILE A 45 -18.74 -20.85 8.14
CA ILE A 45 -17.96 -19.63 8.22
C ILE A 45 -16.63 -19.91 8.94
N ARG A 46 -15.54 -19.59 8.28
CA ARG A 46 -14.19 -19.66 8.80
C ARG A 46 -13.60 -18.25 8.93
N PHE A 47 -12.92 -18.01 10.03
CA PHE A 47 -12.18 -16.76 10.26
C PHE A 47 -10.69 -17.02 10.22
N GLU A 48 -9.97 -16.16 9.51
CA GLU A 48 -8.49 -16.11 9.56
C GLU A 48 -8.05 -14.70 9.93
N TYR A 49 -7.05 -14.59 10.79
CA TYR A 49 -6.38 -13.32 11.05
C TYR A 49 -4.91 -13.57 11.31
N GLY A 50 -4.09 -12.57 10.98
CA GLY A 50 -2.68 -12.75 11.15
C GLY A 50 -1.89 -11.46 11.03
N VAL A 51 -0.60 -11.63 11.23
CA VAL A 51 0.40 -10.59 11.09
C VAL A 51 1.38 -11.02 10.02
N ALA A 52 1.89 -10.05 9.28
CA ALA A 52 2.95 -10.32 8.31
C ALA A 52 4.03 -9.24 8.37
N TYR A 53 5.22 -9.66 7.97
CA TYR A 53 6.34 -8.80 7.73
C TYR A 53 6.69 -8.85 6.24
N TRP A 54 6.81 -7.68 5.62
CA TRP A 54 7.19 -7.55 4.23
C TRP A 54 8.47 -6.70 4.12
N TYR A 55 9.56 -7.31 3.70
CA TYR A 55 10.78 -6.61 3.30
C TYR A 55 10.66 -6.26 1.82
N SER A 56 10.50 -4.97 1.52
CA SER A 56 10.18 -4.52 0.19
C SER A 56 11.26 -3.62 -0.39
N TRP A 57 11.50 -3.77 -1.69
CA TRP A 57 12.25 -2.86 -2.53
C TRP A 57 11.26 -2.05 -3.36
N GLY A 58 11.37 -0.73 -3.29
CA GLY A 58 10.51 0.21 -4.00
C GLY A 58 11.28 1.00 -5.05
N GLY A 59 10.56 1.41 -6.08
CA GLY A 59 11.05 2.35 -7.07
C GLY A 59 9.90 3.20 -7.60
N GLN A 60 10.09 4.52 -7.59
CA GLN A 60 9.19 5.50 -8.15
C GLN A 60 9.96 6.29 -9.22
N ASN A 61 9.39 6.40 -10.42
CA ASN A 61 9.97 7.19 -11.49
C ASN A 61 8.89 8.06 -12.13
N ALA A 62 9.21 9.32 -12.36
CA ALA A 62 8.36 10.23 -13.11
C ALA A 62 9.23 11.23 -13.89
N GLY A 63 8.86 11.49 -15.14
CA GLY A 63 9.47 12.50 -15.96
C GLY A 63 8.44 13.58 -16.29
N PHE A 64 8.81 14.83 -16.13
CA PHE A 64 7.99 15.98 -16.49
C PHE A 64 8.63 16.73 -17.64
N GLY A 65 7.84 16.98 -18.69
CA GLY A 65 8.28 17.76 -19.84
C GLY A 65 8.49 19.22 -19.47
N THR A 66 9.19 19.95 -20.33
CA THR A 66 9.52 21.36 -20.12
C THR A 66 8.33 22.27 -19.97
N PRO A 67 8.39 23.26 -19.03
CA PRO A 67 8.96 24.56 -19.43
C PRO A 67 10.35 24.73 -18.81
N ALA A 68 11.26 25.33 -19.58
CA ALA A 68 12.68 25.47 -19.27
C ALA A 68 13.04 25.64 -17.77
N PRO A 69 14.15 25.02 -17.24
CA PRO A 69 15.40 24.84 -17.96
C PRO A 69 15.66 23.44 -18.53
N GLY A 70 14.70 22.55 -18.55
CA GLY A 70 14.87 21.21 -19.11
C GLY A 70 13.87 20.22 -18.49
N PRO A 71 13.79 19.00 -18.98
CA PRO A 71 12.96 17.97 -18.35
C PRO A 71 13.43 17.72 -16.91
N ILE A 72 12.48 17.47 -16.02
CA ILE A 72 12.75 17.02 -14.65
C ILE A 72 12.45 15.54 -14.62
N ASP A 73 13.46 14.75 -14.26
CA ASP A 73 13.32 13.32 -14.05
C ASP A 73 13.49 13.01 -12.56
N LEU A 74 12.45 12.46 -11.96
CA LEU A 74 12.43 11.96 -10.59
C LEU A 74 12.66 10.46 -10.61
N SER A 75 13.64 9.99 -9.85
CA SER A 75 13.87 8.57 -9.59
C SER A 75 14.09 8.37 -8.09
N VAL A 76 13.24 7.58 -7.45
CA VAL A 76 13.38 7.19 -6.04
C VAL A 76 13.56 5.68 -5.99
N ARG A 77 14.48 5.22 -5.16
CA ARG A 77 14.69 3.80 -4.89
C ARG A 77 14.79 3.60 -3.39
N ASP A 78 13.95 2.76 -2.84
CA ASP A 78 13.90 2.52 -1.42
C ASP A 78 13.90 1.03 -1.05
N GLN A 79 14.26 0.79 0.21
CA GLN A 79 14.08 -0.46 0.92
C GLN A 79 13.24 -0.15 2.16
N THR A 80 12.08 -0.79 2.27
CA THR A 80 11.13 -0.50 3.34
C THR A 80 10.74 -1.78 4.06
N HIS A 81 10.82 -1.71 5.39
CA HIS A 81 10.33 -2.75 6.29
C HIS A 81 8.89 -2.44 6.66
N ILE A 82 7.95 -3.31 6.29
CA ILE A 82 6.51 -3.11 6.48
C ILE A 82 5.97 -4.18 7.42
N GLY A 83 5.28 -3.74 8.47
CA GLY A 83 4.43 -4.60 9.29
C GLY A 83 3.00 -4.56 8.75
N GLU A 84 2.38 -5.72 8.59
CA GLU A 84 1.01 -5.87 8.06
C GLU A 84 0.13 -6.62 9.06
N LEU A 85 -1.11 -6.16 9.18
CA LEU A 85 -2.23 -6.90 9.77
C LEU A 85 -3.17 -7.32 8.65
N HIS A 86 -3.70 -8.54 8.71
CA HIS A 86 -4.69 -9.03 7.76
C HIS A 86 -5.74 -9.88 8.43
N GLY A 87 -6.89 -9.96 7.80
CA GLY A 87 -8.00 -10.81 8.21
C GLY A 87 -8.81 -11.27 7.01
N LYS A 88 -9.43 -12.44 7.13
CA LYS A 88 -10.27 -13.03 6.11
C LYS A 88 -11.44 -13.74 6.78
N ILE A 89 -12.61 -13.59 6.19
CA ILE A 89 -13.84 -14.34 6.53
C ILE A 89 -14.20 -15.13 5.28
N GLU A 90 -14.33 -16.44 5.41
CA GLU A 90 -14.72 -17.36 4.34
C GLU A 90 -16.05 -17.98 4.63
N ASP A 91 -16.93 -18.01 3.66
CA ASP A 91 -18.14 -18.85 3.66
C ASP A 91 -17.88 -20.08 2.78
N LEU A 92 -17.71 -21.22 3.44
CA LEU A 92 -17.42 -22.50 2.78
C LEU A 92 -18.61 -23.02 1.96
N ALA A 93 -19.86 -22.63 2.32
CA ALA A 93 -21.07 -23.05 1.62
C ALA A 93 -21.19 -22.37 0.24
N THR A 94 -20.88 -21.08 0.16
CA THR A 94 -20.93 -20.30 -1.07
C THR A 94 -19.58 -20.21 -1.78
N GLN A 95 -18.52 -20.68 -1.12
CA GLN A 95 -17.12 -20.56 -1.58
C GLN A 95 -16.70 -19.09 -1.84
N THR A 96 -17.22 -18.19 -1.02
CA THR A 96 -16.88 -16.77 -1.08
C THR A 96 -16.03 -16.35 0.12
N TYR A 97 -15.29 -15.27 -0.04
CA TYR A 97 -14.58 -14.67 1.08
C TYR A 97 -14.55 -13.14 0.99
N VAL A 98 -14.39 -12.53 2.15
CA VAL A 98 -14.00 -11.12 2.29
C VAL A 98 -12.68 -11.08 3.02
N ALA A 99 -11.72 -10.35 2.48
CA ALA A 99 -10.41 -10.19 3.10
C ALA A 99 -10.06 -8.71 3.24
N GLY A 100 -9.36 -8.37 4.31
CA GLY A 100 -8.83 -7.04 4.56
C GLY A 100 -7.38 -7.11 4.96
N ARG A 101 -6.59 -6.11 4.58
CA ARG A 101 -5.18 -5.97 4.97
C ARG A 101 -4.82 -4.51 5.17
N ALA A 102 -3.89 -4.24 6.09
CA ALA A 102 -3.30 -2.94 6.30
C ALA A 102 -1.84 -3.07 6.69
N GLY A 103 -0.95 -2.37 6.01
CA GLY A 103 0.49 -2.41 6.24
C GLY A 103 1.05 -1.00 6.43
N LEU A 104 2.02 -0.89 7.34
CA LEU A 104 2.73 0.35 7.62
C LEU A 104 4.23 0.12 7.63
N GLY A 105 4.96 0.96 6.89
CA GLY A 105 6.41 1.02 6.91
C GLY A 105 6.90 1.63 8.22
N PHE A 106 7.84 0.97 8.88
CA PHE A 106 8.42 1.46 10.13
C PHE A 106 9.91 1.80 9.98
N HIS A 107 10.53 1.38 8.90
CA HIS A 107 11.89 1.77 8.54
C HIS A 107 12.01 1.80 7.02
N THR A 108 12.51 2.93 6.50
CA THR A 108 12.79 3.12 5.07
C THR A 108 14.17 3.71 4.89
N SER A 109 14.91 3.19 3.94
CA SER A 109 16.21 3.71 3.51
C SER A 109 16.31 3.64 2.00
N GLY A 110 17.15 4.47 1.40
CA GLY A 110 17.30 4.47 -0.05
C GLY A 110 17.93 5.75 -0.58
N THR A 111 17.77 5.97 -1.87
CA THR A 111 18.32 7.13 -2.58
C THR A 111 17.27 7.74 -3.49
N TYR A 112 17.41 9.02 -3.74
CA TYR A 112 16.64 9.73 -4.75
C TYR A 112 17.59 10.48 -5.71
N ASP A 113 17.10 10.68 -6.92
CA ASP A 113 17.73 11.50 -7.95
C ASP A 113 16.65 12.34 -8.64
N ILE A 114 16.79 13.65 -8.60
CA ILE A 114 15.92 14.61 -9.26
C ILE A 114 16.79 15.40 -10.23
N SER A 115 16.91 14.89 -11.43
CA SER A 115 17.75 15.51 -12.45
C SER A 115 17.02 16.70 -13.11
N PRO A 116 17.66 17.86 -13.31
CA PRO A 116 19.03 18.19 -12.97
C PRO A 116 19.20 18.83 -11.57
N ALA A 117 18.21 18.76 -10.69
CA ALA A 117 18.15 19.56 -9.46
C ALA A 117 19.03 19.01 -8.33
N SER A 118 18.78 17.78 -7.87
CA SER A 118 19.42 17.25 -6.67
C SER A 118 19.41 15.73 -6.62
N SER A 119 20.28 15.17 -5.80
CA SER A 119 20.27 13.75 -5.45
C SER A 119 20.72 13.55 -4.00
N GLY A 120 20.31 12.46 -3.38
CA GLY A 120 20.68 12.18 -1.99
C GLY A 120 20.10 10.90 -1.45
N ASN A 121 20.17 10.77 -0.12
CA ASN A 121 19.59 9.66 0.61
C ASN A 121 18.17 10.01 1.11
N ILE A 122 17.32 9.01 1.15
CA ILE A 122 15.97 9.10 1.75
C ILE A 122 16.11 9.24 3.26
N GLY A 123 15.40 10.21 3.84
CA GLY A 123 15.36 10.46 5.27
C GLY A 123 14.46 9.48 6.03
N THR A 124 14.50 9.60 7.35
CA THR A 124 13.74 8.73 8.26
C THR A 124 12.26 9.11 8.40
N GLY A 125 11.84 10.23 7.82
CA GLY A 125 10.46 10.73 7.86
C GLY A 125 9.54 10.12 6.81
N SER A 126 9.99 9.09 6.08
CA SER A 126 9.20 8.42 5.04
C SER A 126 7.90 7.83 5.58
N ARG A 127 6.83 7.95 4.80
CA ARG A 127 5.51 7.41 5.12
C ARG A 127 5.04 6.52 3.98
N ILE A 128 5.31 5.22 4.12
CA ILE A 128 4.93 4.21 3.14
C ILE A 128 3.95 3.26 3.83
N GLY A 129 2.82 3.02 3.20
CA GLY A 129 1.81 2.15 3.79
C GLY A 129 0.64 1.89 2.86
N TYR A 130 -0.23 0.98 3.23
CA TYR A 130 -1.38 0.60 2.43
C TYR A 130 -2.51 0.04 3.28
N ALA A 131 -3.70 0.08 2.70
CA ALA A 131 -4.87 -0.65 3.18
C ALA A 131 -5.67 -1.17 1.98
N GLY A 132 -6.28 -2.34 2.12
CA GLY A 132 -7.08 -2.91 1.05
C GLY A 132 -8.13 -3.85 1.56
N ALA A 133 -9.15 -4.06 0.72
CA ALA A 133 -10.20 -5.04 0.95
C ALA A 133 -10.53 -5.75 -0.37
N ASP A 134 -10.74 -7.06 -0.29
CA ASP A 134 -11.04 -7.92 -1.42
C ASP A 134 -12.30 -8.74 -1.12
N PHE A 135 -13.15 -8.90 -2.12
CA PHE A 135 -14.20 -9.91 -2.19
C PHE A 135 -13.82 -10.94 -3.23
N GLY A 136 -13.86 -12.20 -2.90
CA GLY A 136 -13.53 -13.28 -3.82
C GLY A 136 -14.58 -14.39 -3.83
N TRP A 137 -14.64 -15.08 -4.97
CA TRP A 137 -15.43 -16.27 -5.20
C TRP A 137 -14.57 -17.33 -5.86
N LEU A 138 -14.47 -18.50 -5.22
CA LEU A 138 -13.56 -19.59 -5.60
C LEU A 138 -14.34 -20.85 -6.06
N PRO A 139 -15.04 -20.79 -7.21
CA PRO A 139 -15.94 -21.86 -7.64
C PRO A 139 -15.22 -23.11 -8.18
N LEU A 140 -13.91 -23.05 -8.38
CA LEU A 140 -13.13 -24.18 -8.91
C LEU A 140 -12.50 -24.94 -7.72
N GLY A 141 -12.94 -26.18 -7.50
CA GLY A 141 -12.58 -26.96 -6.33
C GLY A 141 -13.39 -26.56 -5.10
N THR A 142 -12.97 -27.01 -3.94
CA THR A 142 -13.55 -26.60 -2.65
C THR A 142 -12.44 -26.27 -1.65
N MET A 143 -12.70 -25.31 -0.78
CA MET A 143 -11.75 -24.93 0.28
C MET A 143 -11.53 -26.06 1.30
N THR A 144 -12.44 -27.04 1.36
CA THR A 144 -12.36 -28.20 2.23
C THR A 144 -11.60 -29.36 1.62
N ASP A 145 -11.54 -29.45 0.27
CA ASP A 145 -10.88 -30.57 -0.42
C ASP A 145 -9.40 -30.27 -0.76
N GLY A 146 -8.87 -29.20 -0.18
CA GLY A 146 -7.44 -28.87 -0.33
C GLY A 146 -7.08 -28.14 -1.62
N PHE A 147 -8.04 -27.77 -2.48
CA PHE A 147 -7.82 -26.95 -3.66
C PHE A 147 -9.00 -26.05 -3.90
N ALA A 148 -8.75 -24.75 -4.06
CA ALA A 148 -9.77 -23.80 -4.49
C ALA A 148 -9.15 -22.74 -5.40
N ALA A 149 -9.89 -22.33 -6.42
CA ALA A 149 -9.46 -21.25 -7.30
C ALA A 149 -10.66 -20.45 -7.82
N GLY A 150 -10.45 -19.17 -8.13
CA GLY A 150 -11.49 -18.31 -8.65
C GLY A 150 -11.07 -16.89 -8.84
N ALA A 151 -12.06 -16.00 -8.84
CA ALA A 151 -11.88 -14.58 -9.13
C ALA A 151 -12.00 -13.73 -7.88
N LEU A 152 -11.42 -12.54 -7.94
CA LEU A 152 -11.56 -11.51 -6.92
C LEU A 152 -11.79 -10.14 -7.53
N ILE A 153 -12.48 -9.30 -6.78
CA ILE A 153 -12.55 -7.86 -6.97
C ILE A 153 -12.13 -7.19 -5.66
N GLY A 154 -11.35 -6.13 -5.74
CA GLY A 154 -10.86 -5.48 -4.54
C GLY A 154 -10.55 -4.02 -4.74
N TYR A 155 -10.33 -3.36 -3.63
CA TYR A 155 -9.87 -1.98 -3.54
C TYR A 155 -8.56 -1.94 -2.77
N GLN A 156 -7.62 -1.15 -3.27
CA GLN A 156 -6.33 -0.93 -2.63
C GLN A 156 -6.07 0.58 -2.52
N TYR A 157 -5.85 1.03 -1.31
CA TYR A 157 -5.23 2.32 -1.03
C TYR A 157 -3.74 2.11 -0.81
N TRP A 158 -2.91 2.96 -1.40
CA TRP A 158 -1.47 2.96 -1.21
C TRP A 158 -1.00 4.38 -0.97
N LYS A 159 -0.19 4.57 0.08
CA LYS A 159 0.53 5.80 0.36
C LYS A 159 2.00 5.59 0.10
N ASP A 160 2.58 6.41 -0.76
CA ASP A 160 4.01 6.40 -1.07
C ASP A 160 4.56 7.82 -0.90
N ALA A 161 5.21 8.07 0.22
CA ALA A 161 5.75 9.35 0.60
C ALA A 161 7.17 9.18 1.15
N PRO A 162 8.15 8.95 0.26
CA PRO A 162 9.56 8.89 0.63
C PRO A 162 10.02 10.27 1.15
N ASP A 163 10.83 10.29 2.19
CA ASP A 163 11.40 11.51 2.74
C ASP A 163 12.64 11.92 1.94
N ILE A 164 12.43 12.64 0.86
CA ILE A 164 13.50 13.18 0.01
C ILE A 164 13.94 14.58 0.46
N GLY A 165 13.51 15.02 1.63
CA GLY A 165 13.80 16.35 2.16
C GLY A 165 12.88 17.43 1.61
N THR A 166 13.29 18.67 1.82
CA THR A 166 12.58 19.87 1.38
C THR A 166 13.43 20.68 0.41
N GLY A 167 12.83 21.38 -0.55
CA GLY A 167 13.54 22.26 -1.47
C GLY A 167 14.37 21.54 -2.54
N GLN A 168 14.12 20.28 -2.81
CA GLN A 168 14.95 19.45 -3.68
C GLN A 168 14.79 19.76 -5.18
N TYR A 169 13.70 20.42 -5.56
CA TYR A 169 13.41 20.75 -6.96
C TYR A 169 13.94 22.11 -7.41
N ALA A 170 14.71 22.80 -6.54
CA ALA A 170 15.32 24.08 -6.89
C ALA A 170 16.49 23.89 -7.87
N VAL A 171 16.32 24.37 -9.09
CA VAL A 171 17.37 24.37 -10.12
C VAL A 171 18.10 25.71 -10.07
N GLY A 172 19.38 25.69 -9.67
CA GLY A 172 20.27 26.85 -9.75
C GLY A 172 20.21 27.84 -8.58
N GLY A 173 19.62 27.47 -7.44
CA GLY A 173 19.54 28.29 -6.24
C GLY A 173 19.86 27.55 -4.96
N ASN A 174 20.07 28.27 -3.84
CA ASN A 174 20.12 27.65 -2.53
C ASN A 174 18.75 27.04 -2.19
N PRO A 175 18.69 25.80 -1.69
CA PRO A 175 17.44 25.22 -1.24
C PRO A 175 16.94 26.02 -0.03
N ALA A 176 16.05 26.98 -0.24
CA ALA A 176 15.34 27.59 0.85
C ALA A 176 14.21 26.63 1.26
N THR A 177 14.03 26.53 2.53
CA THR A 177 13.00 25.69 3.13
C THR A 177 11.61 26.28 2.89
N LEU A 178 10.89 25.79 1.93
CA LEU A 178 9.45 25.99 1.83
C LEU A 178 8.74 24.99 2.75
N GLY A 179 8.90 25.18 4.07
CA GLY A 179 8.20 24.40 5.05
C GLY A 179 8.45 22.87 4.97
N ASP A 180 7.48 22.09 5.44
CA ASP A 180 7.50 20.61 5.47
C ASP A 180 7.00 19.99 4.13
N ALA A 181 7.21 20.67 2.99
CA ALA A 181 6.81 20.15 1.69
C ALA A 181 7.56 18.86 1.36
N ARG A 182 6.85 17.76 1.25
CA ARG A 182 7.38 16.43 0.99
C ARG A 182 6.69 15.83 -0.23
N ASP A 183 7.40 14.96 -0.93
CA ASP A 183 6.75 14.10 -1.90
C ASP A 183 5.74 13.21 -1.17
N ASP A 184 4.54 13.17 -1.72
CA ASP A 184 3.44 12.45 -1.12
C ASP A 184 2.50 11.98 -2.23
N LEU A 185 2.37 10.67 -2.40
CA LEU A 185 1.43 10.07 -3.33
C LEU A 185 0.39 9.25 -2.57
N ASP A 186 -0.86 9.55 -2.82
CA ASP A 186 -2.03 8.76 -2.43
C ASP A 186 -2.60 8.08 -3.66
N ILE A 187 -2.65 6.76 -3.66
CA ILE A 187 -3.06 5.94 -4.80
C ILE A 187 -4.27 5.11 -4.40
N HIS A 188 -5.35 5.26 -5.16
CA HIS A 188 -6.59 4.52 -4.98
C HIS A 188 -6.81 3.62 -6.20
N ALA A 189 -6.72 2.30 -6.02
CA ALA A 189 -6.72 1.33 -7.11
C ALA A 189 -7.88 0.34 -7.00
N LEU A 190 -8.57 0.12 -8.11
CA LEU A 190 -9.50 -1.00 -8.29
C LEU A 190 -8.69 -2.22 -8.74
N ARG A 191 -8.95 -3.38 -8.14
CA ARG A 191 -8.28 -4.65 -8.43
C ARG A 191 -9.26 -5.66 -8.97
N LEU A 192 -8.91 -6.31 -10.08
CA LEU A 192 -9.64 -7.45 -10.65
C LEU A 192 -8.64 -8.59 -10.81
N GLY A 193 -8.89 -9.75 -10.20
CA GLY A 193 -7.86 -10.77 -10.18
C GLY A 193 -8.37 -12.19 -10.08
N VAL A 194 -7.41 -13.09 -10.03
CA VAL A 194 -7.61 -14.50 -9.77
C VAL A 194 -6.78 -14.91 -8.55
N LYS A 195 -7.31 -15.84 -7.78
CA LYS A 195 -6.66 -16.42 -6.63
C LYS A 195 -6.80 -17.93 -6.67
N GLY A 196 -5.73 -18.61 -6.31
CA GLY A 196 -5.71 -20.06 -6.15
C GLY A 196 -5.02 -20.46 -4.86
N MET A 197 -5.47 -21.54 -4.26
CA MET A 197 -4.86 -22.16 -3.10
C MET A 197 -4.90 -23.67 -3.24
N ALA A 198 -3.84 -24.32 -2.72
CA ALA A 198 -3.75 -25.76 -2.67
C ALA A 198 -3.10 -26.20 -1.35
N GLU A 199 -3.71 -27.16 -0.65
CA GLU A 199 -3.23 -27.71 0.61
C GLU A 199 -2.78 -29.17 0.41
N PHE A 200 -1.61 -29.51 0.95
CA PHE A 200 -0.97 -30.84 0.82
C PHE A 200 -0.53 -31.31 2.22
N GLY A 201 -1.46 -31.87 2.97
CA GLY A 201 -1.20 -32.26 4.35
C GLY A 201 -0.84 -31.07 5.23
N MET A 202 0.39 -30.96 5.68
CA MET A 202 0.86 -29.85 6.52
C MET A 202 1.36 -28.63 5.73
N PHE A 203 1.27 -28.63 4.41
CA PHE A 203 1.77 -27.56 3.56
C PHE A 203 0.64 -26.94 2.74
N ASP A 204 0.73 -25.65 2.47
CA ASP A 204 -0.14 -24.94 1.52
C ASP A 204 0.68 -24.12 0.52
N ILE A 205 0.07 -23.86 -0.62
CA ILE A 205 0.54 -22.87 -1.59
C ILE A 205 -0.62 -21.97 -1.93
N GLN A 206 -0.39 -20.67 -1.94
CA GLN A 206 -1.37 -19.66 -2.35
C GLN A 206 -0.74 -18.77 -3.41
N ALA A 207 -1.51 -18.46 -4.43
CA ALA A 207 -1.10 -17.52 -5.47
C ALA A 207 -2.25 -16.58 -5.83
N GLU A 208 -1.92 -15.32 -6.05
CA GLU A 208 -2.86 -14.27 -6.45
C GLU A 208 -2.22 -13.45 -7.57
N ALA A 209 -3.01 -13.18 -8.61
CA ALA A 209 -2.65 -12.26 -9.67
C ALA A 209 -3.82 -11.31 -9.92
N ALA A 210 -3.59 -10.02 -9.83
CA ALA A 210 -4.61 -9.01 -10.05
C ALA A 210 -4.13 -7.96 -11.05
N TRP A 211 -5.03 -7.61 -11.96
CA TRP A 211 -4.92 -6.45 -12.82
C TRP A 211 -5.57 -5.25 -12.13
N ILE A 212 -4.95 -4.09 -12.30
CA ILE A 212 -5.45 -2.79 -11.84
C ILE A 212 -5.86 -2.02 -13.10
N PRO A 213 -7.14 -2.09 -13.51
CA PRO A 213 -7.62 -1.37 -14.69
C PRO A 213 -7.61 0.14 -14.52
N TYR A 214 -7.69 0.57 -13.27
CA TYR A 214 -7.77 1.98 -12.91
C TYR A 214 -7.15 2.23 -11.54
N ALA A 215 -6.22 3.17 -11.50
CA ALA A 215 -5.71 3.77 -10.29
C ALA A 215 -5.84 5.30 -10.39
N HIS A 216 -6.42 5.92 -9.37
CA HIS A 216 -6.40 7.37 -9.20
C HIS A 216 -5.22 7.73 -8.32
N VAL A 217 -4.37 8.62 -8.81
CA VAL A 217 -3.19 9.11 -8.10
C VAL A 217 -3.40 10.59 -7.78
N SER A 218 -3.20 10.95 -6.52
CA SER A 218 -3.19 12.33 -6.06
C SER A 218 -2.06 12.53 -5.09
N GLY A 219 -1.59 13.78 -4.97
CA GLY A 219 -0.50 14.02 -4.05
C GLY A 219 0.15 15.37 -4.24
N ALA A 220 1.41 15.45 -3.86
CA ALA A 220 2.19 16.64 -3.97
C ALA A 220 3.65 16.31 -4.29
N LEU A 221 4.30 17.17 -5.07
CA LEU A 221 5.75 17.25 -5.17
C LEU A 221 6.27 18.12 -4.02
N GLY A 222 7.29 17.63 -3.32
CA GLY A 222 7.92 18.38 -2.25
C GLY A 222 8.74 19.54 -2.79
N GLY A 223 8.72 20.65 -2.06
CA GLY A 223 9.63 21.77 -2.21
C GLY A 223 9.65 22.50 -3.54
N GLY A 224 9.05 23.65 -3.59
CA GLY A 224 9.14 24.56 -4.74
C GLY A 224 10.48 25.24 -4.86
N ALA A 225 10.66 26.01 -5.94
CA ALA A 225 11.86 26.82 -6.19
C ALA A 225 11.87 28.05 -5.25
N PRO A 226 12.71 28.05 -4.21
CA PRO A 226 12.68 29.11 -3.19
C PRO A 226 13.27 30.42 -3.65
N ASP A 227 14.29 30.37 -4.52
CA ASP A 227 15.00 31.55 -5.01
C ASP A 227 14.43 32.08 -6.33
N GLY A 228 13.32 31.49 -6.79
CA GLY A 228 12.76 31.77 -8.08
C GLY A 228 13.52 31.12 -9.23
N PHE A 229 12.84 30.81 -10.28
CA PHE A 229 13.43 30.33 -11.52
C PHE A 229 13.03 31.26 -12.67
N ASN A 230 13.97 31.47 -13.59
CA ASN A 230 13.75 32.33 -14.72
C ASN A 230 13.10 31.57 -15.87
N PHE A 231 11.87 31.95 -16.22
CA PHE A 231 11.24 31.48 -17.45
C PHE A 231 11.58 32.36 -18.63
N PRO A 232 11.89 31.79 -19.81
CA PRO A 232 12.01 32.58 -21.05
C PRO A 232 10.72 33.37 -21.30
N GLY A 233 10.84 34.70 -21.44
CA GLY A 233 9.71 35.60 -21.69
C GLY A 233 9.02 36.17 -20.45
N VAL A 234 9.40 35.75 -19.24
CA VAL A 234 8.98 36.36 -17.98
C VAL A 234 10.13 37.24 -17.48
N GLY A 235 9.90 38.53 -17.37
CA GLY A 235 10.94 39.52 -17.03
C GLY A 235 11.36 39.54 -15.54
N ALA A 236 10.91 38.58 -14.75
CA ALA A 236 11.21 38.48 -13.32
C ALA A 236 11.25 36.99 -12.89
N PRO A 237 12.01 36.65 -11.83
CA PRO A 237 11.99 35.31 -11.26
C PRO A 237 10.60 34.88 -10.83
N ILE A 238 10.28 33.60 -11.07
CA ILE A 238 9.03 32.99 -10.64
C ILE A 238 9.27 32.27 -9.32
N TYR A 239 8.45 32.57 -8.34
CA TYR A 239 8.43 31.94 -7.03
C TYR A 239 7.18 31.06 -6.90
N GLU A 240 7.33 29.85 -6.35
CA GLU A 240 6.20 29.04 -5.99
C GLU A 240 5.50 29.63 -4.77
N ASN A 241 4.18 29.80 -4.83
CA ASN A 241 3.40 30.36 -3.73
C ASN A 241 2.55 29.32 -2.99
N ALA A 242 2.52 28.08 -3.48
CA ALA A 242 1.87 26.94 -2.86
C ALA A 242 2.56 25.65 -3.33
N GLN A 243 2.47 24.60 -2.54
CA GLN A 243 3.02 23.30 -2.91
C GLN A 243 2.43 22.81 -4.25
N THR A 244 3.29 22.35 -5.16
CA THR A 244 2.87 21.76 -6.43
C THR A 244 2.10 20.48 -6.17
N THR A 245 0.85 20.45 -6.64
CA THR A 245 -0.01 19.26 -6.48
C THR A 245 0.13 18.33 -7.68
N LEU A 246 0.06 17.03 -7.40
CA LEU A 246 0.04 15.98 -8.41
C LEU A 246 -1.36 15.39 -8.50
N SER A 247 -1.83 15.15 -9.71
CA SER A 247 -3.02 14.35 -9.95
C SER A 247 -2.86 13.51 -11.20
N GLY A 248 -3.43 12.32 -11.23
CA GLY A 248 -3.28 11.47 -12.40
C GLY A 248 -4.03 10.17 -12.33
N ARG A 249 -3.76 9.35 -13.33
CA ARG A 249 -4.37 8.03 -13.48
C ARG A 249 -3.32 7.04 -13.93
N GLY A 250 -3.48 5.79 -13.46
CA GLY A 250 -2.61 4.70 -13.83
C GLY A 250 -3.35 3.39 -13.97
N GLN A 251 -2.62 2.40 -14.45
CA GLN A 251 -3.01 1.00 -14.53
C GLN A 251 -1.84 0.14 -14.08
N GLY A 252 -2.10 -1.14 -13.80
CA GLY A 252 -0.99 -1.98 -13.36
C GLY A 252 -1.37 -3.41 -13.03
N VAL A 253 -0.46 -4.06 -12.33
CA VAL A 253 -0.62 -5.45 -11.91
C VAL A 253 -0.10 -5.66 -10.50
N MET A 254 -0.69 -6.62 -9.81
CA MET A 254 -0.23 -7.12 -8.51
C MET A 254 -0.12 -8.61 -8.56
N LEU A 255 0.98 -9.13 -7.98
CA LEU A 255 1.25 -10.56 -7.89
C LEU A 255 1.64 -10.89 -6.43
N GLU A 256 1.14 -12.01 -5.94
CA GLU A 256 1.54 -12.57 -4.65
C GLU A 256 1.60 -14.09 -4.76
N ALA A 257 2.65 -14.70 -4.18
CA ALA A 257 2.76 -16.14 -4.06
C ALA A 257 3.35 -16.48 -2.68
N MET A 258 2.69 -17.40 -1.97
CA MET A 258 3.04 -17.80 -0.62
C MET A 258 3.09 -19.33 -0.53
N ALA A 259 4.07 -19.86 0.18
CA ALA A 259 4.15 -21.26 0.59
C ALA A 259 4.01 -21.31 2.12
N GLY A 260 3.16 -22.18 2.62
CA GLY A 260 2.81 -22.30 4.02
C GLY A 260 3.13 -23.65 4.63
N PHE A 261 3.32 -23.63 5.93
CA PHE A 261 3.44 -24.80 6.80
C PHE A 261 2.45 -24.66 7.97
N HIS A 262 1.68 -25.69 8.23
CA HIS A 262 0.67 -25.77 9.28
C HIS A 262 1.18 -26.67 10.42
N PRO A 263 1.82 -26.11 11.46
CA PRO A 263 2.24 -26.89 12.62
C PRO A 263 1.04 -27.44 13.42
N THR A 264 -0.10 -26.77 13.33
CA THR A 264 -1.39 -27.20 13.88
C THR A 264 -2.50 -26.84 12.89
N GLU A 265 -3.70 -27.41 13.09
CA GLU A 265 -4.88 -27.09 12.26
C GLU A 265 -5.25 -25.60 12.30
N ASN A 266 -4.95 -24.93 13.40
CA ASN A 266 -5.32 -23.54 13.65
C ASN A 266 -4.21 -22.53 13.40
N LEU A 267 -3.00 -22.95 13.00
CA LEU A 267 -1.85 -22.07 12.85
C LEU A 267 -1.14 -22.34 11.52
N ALA A 268 -0.91 -21.27 10.76
CA ALA A 268 -0.13 -21.31 9.53
C ALA A 268 1.06 -20.35 9.59
N LEU A 269 2.23 -20.82 9.17
CA LEU A 269 3.41 -20.02 8.91
C LEU A 269 3.62 -20.00 7.40
N ARG A 270 3.64 -18.82 6.78
CA ARG A 270 3.80 -18.69 5.33
C ARG A 270 4.96 -17.79 4.99
N VAL A 271 5.69 -18.14 3.92
CA VAL A 271 6.75 -17.32 3.35
C VAL A 271 6.53 -17.22 1.84
N GLY A 272 6.90 -16.08 1.28
CA GLY A 272 6.70 -15.88 -0.16
C GLY A 272 7.12 -14.52 -0.62
N GLY A 273 6.50 -14.05 -1.68
CA GLY A 273 6.80 -12.76 -2.26
C GLY A 273 5.57 -12.04 -2.79
N ARG A 274 5.68 -10.73 -2.86
CA ARG A 274 4.66 -9.82 -3.41
C ARG A 274 5.34 -8.83 -4.33
N ALA A 275 4.69 -8.51 -5.43
CA ALA A 275 5.13 -7.50 -6.37
C ALA A 275 3.95 -6.65 -6.86
N TRP A 276 4.16 -5.35 -6.98
CA TRP A 276 3.22 -4.37 -7.50
C TRP A 276 3.90 -3.52 -8.55
N TYR A 277 3.22 -3.31 -9.65
CA TYR A 277 3.65 -2.41 -10.71
C TYR A 277 2.46 -1.56 -11.14
N LEU A 278 2.67 -0.25 -11.16
CA LEU A 278 1.74 0.74 -11.68
C LEU A 278 2.47 1.63 -12.68
N GLU A 279 1.80 1.97 -13.76
CA GLU A 279 2.25 2.96 -14.73
C GLU A 279 1.10 3.89 -15.09
N GLY A 280 1.43 5.12 -15.45
CA GLY A 280 0.40 6.10 -15.79
C GLY A 280 0.95 7.45 -16.16
N ASN A 281 0.06 8.44 -16.10
CA ASN A 281 0.39 9.84 -16.33
C ASN A 281 -0.02 10.67 -15.12
N LEU A 282 0.84 11.62 -14.77
CA LEU A 282 0.61 12.58 -13.70
C LEU A 282 0.62 14.00 -14.28
N ASP A 283 -0.25 14.84 -13.78
CA ASP A 283 -0.24 16.28 -14.05
C ASP A 283 0.26 17.00 -12.79
N ALA A 284 1.34 17.75 -12.92
CA ALA A 284 1.83 18.63 -11.88
C ALA A 284 1.21 20.02 -12.06
N VAL A 285 0.46 20.45 -11.04
CA VAL A 285 -0.20 21.75 -11.04
C VAL A 285 0.60 22.73 -10.19
N PHE A 286 1.21 23.68 -10.86
CA PHE A 286 2.08 24.67 -10.28
C PHE A 286 1.39 26.03 -10.19
N ASN A 287 1.51 26.67 -9.01
CA ASN A 287 1.00 28.03 -8.75
C ASN A 287 2.19 28.93 -8.36
N GLY A 288 2.43 29.97 -9.10
CA GLY A 288 3.59 30.84 -8.91
C GLY A 288 3.26 32.32 -8.89
N THR A 289 4.23 33.11 -8.47
CA THR A 289 4.24 34.58 -8.54
C THR A 289 5.49 35.06 -9.25
N ALA A 290 5.37 36.14 -10.02
CA ALA A 290 6.50 36.84 -10.62
C ALA A 290 6.37 38.34 -10.35
N GLY A 291 7.42 39.00 -9.84
CA GLY A 291 7.40 40.42 -9.53
C GLY A 291 6.28 40.81 -8.52
N GLY A 292 5.87 39.88 -7.65
CA GLY A 292 4.78 40.08 -6.69
C GLY A 292 3.35 39.90 -7.24
N ALA A 293 3.19 39.60 -8.52
CA ALA A 293 1.90 39.30 -9.15
C ALA A 293 1.69 37.80 -9.34
N ALA A 294 0.47 37.30 -9.04
CA ALA A 294 0.12 35.90 -9.27
C ALA A 294 0.16 35.59 -10.78
N LEU A 295 0.79 34.49 -11.12
CA LEU A 295 0.78 33.94 -12.47
C LEU A 295 -0.46 33.05 -12.68
N PRO A 296 -0.88 32.83 -13.93
CA PRO A 296 -1.84 31.79 -14.23
C PRO A 296 -1.33 30.41 -13.74
N THR A 297 -2.23 29.60 -13.22
CA THR A 297 -1.92 28.22 -12.85
C THR A 297 -1.38 27.46 -14.06
N MET A 298 -0.25 26.79 -13.90
CA MET A 298 0.40 26.01 -14.94
C MET A 298 0.23 24.53 -14.66
N THR A 299 -0.20 23.76 -15.66
CA THR A 299 -0.27 22.31 -15.59
C THR A 299 0.82 21.72 -16.47
N ILE A 300 1.67 20.90 -15.88
CA ILE A 300 2.81 20.23 -16.54
C ILE A 300 2.51 18.73 -16.55
N PRO A 301 2.16 18.16 -17.70
CA PRO A 301 1.91 16.72 -17.79
C PRO A 301 3.24 15.95 -17.69
N SER A 302 3.19 14.79 -17.03
CA SER A 302 4.30 13.86 -17.07
C SER A 302 4.44 13.23 -18.46
N THR A 303 5.66 12.93 -18.84
CA THR A 303 5.97 12.13 -20.04
C THR A 303 5.86 10.65 -19.73
N TYR A 304 6.08 10.26 -18.49
CA TYR A 304 5.89 8.93 -17.92
C TYR A 304 5.76 9.05 -16.40
N ALA A 305 5.10 8.07 -15.79
CA ALA A 305 5.12 7.86 -14.35
C ALA A 305 4.98 6.37 -14.07
N SER A 306 5.77 5.84 -13.15
CA SER A 306 5.68 4.45 -12.74
C SER A 306 6.05 4.27 -11.27
N LEU A 307 5.40 3.30 -10.64
CA LEU A 307 5.70 2.81 -9.30
C LEU A 307 5.89 1.31 -9.37
N PHE A 308 6.99 0.82 -8.84
CA PHE A 308 7.26 -0.60 -8.71
C PHE A 308 7.68 -0.91 -7.29
N ARG A 309 7.06 -1.92 -6.67
CA ARG A 309 7.43 -2.42 -5.34
C ARG A 309 7.32 -3.92 -5.29
N TYR A 310 8.37 -4.59 -4.84
CA TYR A 310 8.41 -6.04 -4.71
C TYR A 310 9.20 -6.44 -3.47
N GLY A 311 9.04 -7.68 -3.01
CA GLY A 311 9.84 -8.13 -1.89
C GLY A 311 9.40 -9.45 -1.29
N LEU A 312 10.09 -9.84 -0.23
CA LEU A 312 9.85 -11.05 0.51
C LEU A 312 8.86 -10.81 1.65
N ARG A 313 7.92 -11.73 1.83
CA ARG A 313 6.88 -11.67 2.86
C ARG A 313 6.93 -12.91 3.73
N ALA A 314 6.84 -12.74 5.04
CA ALA A 314 6.65 -13.80 6.02
C ALA A 314 5.38 -13.51 6.81
N GLU A 315 4.59 -14.53 7.09
CA GLU A 315 3.25 -14.40 7.68
C GLU A 315 3.04 -15.45 8.76
N LEU A 316 2.34 -15.04 9.82
CA LEU A 316 1.78 -15.91 10.86
C LEU A 316 0.28 -15.69 10.90
N THR A 317 -0.50 -16.74 10.69
CA THR A 317 -1.97 -16.69 10.58
C THR A 317 -2.62 -17.71 11.50
N GLY A 318 -3.62 -17.28 12.25
CA GLY A 318 -4.53 -18.13 13.01
C GLY A 318 -5.82 -18.38 12.23
N LYS A 319 -6.34 -19.61 12.30
CA LYS A 319 -7.60 -20.05 11.69
C LYS A 319 -8.58 -20.47 12.81
N PHE A 320 -9.86 -20.09 12.71
CA PHE A 320 -10.88 -20.35 13.74
C PHE A 320 -12.22 -20.65 13.09
#